data_8b1ee89396b4f7867d49887578f94ca3
#
_entry.id   8b1ee89396b4f7867d49887578f94ca3
#
_cell.length_a   1.000
_cell.length_b   1.000
_cell.length_c   1.000
_cell.angle_alpha   90.00
_cell.angle_beta   90.00
_cell.angle_gamma   90.00
#
_symmetry.space_group_name_H-M   'P 1'
#
loop_
_entity.id
_entity.type
_entity.pdbx_description
1 polymer ?
#
loop_
_entity_poly.entity_id
_entity_poly.type
_entity_poly.pdbx_seq_one_letter_code
_entity_poly.pdbx_strand_id
1 'polypeptide(L)'
;MNFLTSVFSSMPLHWWVALIISALGIAAICIRAFETEDSRARRAEQNKKRELRSLAQRISSYGQGVHQRYPTGDVIVSERDLAEQLRKRPDAVVTALNLLLNEQKVQRTPLNGYWKLNV
;
A
#
# COMPACT_ATOMS: atom_id res chain seq x y z
N MET A 1 -56.24 -21.91 8.99
CA MET A 1 -55.30 -21.76 8.57
C MET A 1 -55.11 -20.55 8.41
N ASN A 2 -55.09 -20.09 8.53
CA ASN A 2 -54.34 -19.24 7.91
C ASN A 2 -54.54 -17.86 8.31
N PHE A 3 -54.36 -17.66 9.64
CA PHE A 3 -54.18 -16.35 10.22
C PHE A 3 -53.08 -15.59 9.49
N LEU A 4 -51.94 -16.24 9.21
CA LEU A 4 -50.84 -15.68 8.47
C LEU A 4 -51.21 -15.31 7.04
N THR A 5 -51.91 -16.17 6.31
CA THR A 5 -52.34 -15.88 4.94
C THR A 5 -53.38 -14.75 4.91
N SER A 6 -54.26 -14.69 5.89
CA SER A 6 -55.24 -13.63 6.00
C SER A 6 -54.59 -12.28 6.31
N VAL A 7 -53.60 -12.25 7.19
CA VAL A 7 -52.83 -11.05 7.48
C VAL A 7 -52.03 -10.59 6.26
N PHE A 8 -51.41 -11.53 5.56
CA PHE A 8 -50.62 -11.22 4.36
C PHE A 8 -51.51 -10.74 3.20
N SER A 9 -52.70 -11.34 3.04
CA SER A 9 -53.62 -10.88 1.99
C SER A 9 -54.28 -9.54 2.29
N SER A 10 -54.39 -9.16 3.58
CA SER A 10 -54.94 -7.89 3.98
C SER A 10 -53.94 -6.74 3.99
N MET A 11 -52.62 -7.04 3.92
CA MET A 11 -51.60 -6.01 3.84
C MET A 11 -51.56 -5.35 2.46
N PRO A 12 -51.55 -4.00 2.41
CA PRO A 12 -51.41 -3.29 1.15
C PRO A 12 -50.06 -3.63 0.49
N LEU A 13 -50.01 -3.67 -0.82
CA LEU A 13 -48.82 -3.98 -1.62
C LEU A 13 -47.67 -3.04 -1.30
N HIS A 14 -47.92 -1.79 -1.01
CA HIS A 14 -46.88 -0.82 -0.70
C HIS A 14 -46.14 -1.12 0.62
N TRP A 15 -46.77 -1.77 1.57
CA TRP A 15 -46.11 -2.22 2.80
C TRP A 15 -45.07 -3.29 2.53
N TRP A 16 -45.35 -4.20 1.63
CA TRP A 16 -44.43 -5.23 1.20
C TRP A 16 -43.22 -4.63 0.50
N VAL A 17 -43.46 -3.70 -0.38
CA VAL A 17 -42.40 -2.98 -1.09
C VAL A 17 -41.53 -2.21 -0.09
N ALA A 18 -42.14 -1.53 0.88
CA ALA A 18 -41.40 -0.80 1.91
C ALA A 18 -40.53 -1.73 2.77
N LEU A 19 -41.02 -2.90 3.15
CA LEU A 19 -40.23 -3.88 3.89
C LEU A 19 -39.05 -4.43 3.09
N ILE A 20 -39.24 -4.72 1.81
CA ILE A 20 -38.20 -5.21 0.93
C ILE A 20 -37.13 -4.12 0.73
N ILE A 21 -37.53 -2.88 0.48
CA ILE A 21 -36.60 -1.75 0.31
C ILE A 21 -35.80 -1.51 1.59
N SER A 22 -36.44 -1.58 2.76
CA SER A 22 -35.77 -1.42 4.05
C SER A 22 -34.73 -2.51 4.29
N ALA A 23 -35.07 -3.77 4.01
CA ALA A 23 -34.16 -4.91 4.15
C ALA A 23 -32.95 -4.77 3.21
N LEU A 24 -33.18 -4.40 1.95
CA LEU A 24 -32.13 -4.18 0.97
C LEU A 24 -31.23 -2.99 1.37
N GLY A 25 -31.83 -1.93 1.90
CA GLY A 25 -31.06 -0.77 2.38
C GLY A 25 -30.12 -1.11 3.53
N ILE A 26 -30.60 -1.87 4.51
CA ILE A 26 -29.78 -2.31 5.65
C ILE A 26 -28.66 -3.25 5.17
N ALA A 27 -28.95 -4.20 4.30
CA ALA A 27 -27.97 -5.09 3.73
C ALA A 27 -26.88 -4.33 2.96
N ALA A 28 -27.26 -3.34 2.15
CA ALA A 28 -26.32 -2.51 1.40
C ALA A 28 -25.42 -1.70 2.33
N ILE A 29 -25.96 -1.14 3.42
CA ILE A 29 -25.17 -0.40 4.42
C ILE A 29 -24.18 -1.34 5.11
N CYS A 30 -24.58 -2.53 5.51
CA CYS A 30 -23.69 -3.52 6.11
C CYS A 30 -22.56 -3.94 5.17
N ILE A 31 -22.86 -4.20 3.91
CA ILE A 31 -21.86 -4.57 2.90
C ILE A 31 -20.88 -3.42 2.69
N ARG A 32 -21.36 -2.20 2.58
CA ARG A 32 -20.49 -1.03 2.44
C ARG A 32 -19.59 -0.81 3.66
N ALA A 33 -20.09 -1.01 4.86
CA ALA A 33 -19.29 -0.90 6.08
C ALA A 33 -18.16 -1.94 6.10
N PHE A 34 -18.43 -3.18 5.72
CA PHE A 34 -17.41 -4.22 5.60
C PHE A 34 -16.39 -3.93 4.50
N GLU A 35 -16.85 -3.51 3.33
CA GLU A 35 -15.95 -3.15 2.22
C GLU A 35 -15.04 -1.97 2.54
N THR A 36 -15.53 -0.97 3.31
CA THR A 36 -14.71 0.19 3.64
C THR A 36 -13.56 -0.13 4.59
N GLU A 37 -13.70 -1.04 5.53
CA GLU A 37 -12.61 -1.45 6.42
C GLU A 37 -11.53 -2.22 5.65
N ASP A 38 -11.90 -3.21 4.85
CA ASP A 38 -10.98 -3.96 4.00
C ASP A 38 -10.32 -3.08 2.96
N SER A 39 -11.06 -2.18 2.33
CA SER A 39 -10.51 -1.28 1.32
C SER A 39 -9.57 -0.24 1.92
N ARG A 40 -9.82 0.24 3.14
CA ARG A 40 -8.88 1.12 3.85
C ARG A 40 -7.57 0.40 4.18
N ALA A 41 -7.64 -0.83 4.68
CA ALA A 41 -6.46 -1.62 4.97
C ALA A 41 -5.65 -1.90 3.69
N ARG A 42 -6.31 -2.28 2.60
CA ARG A 42 -5.66 -2.52 1.30
C ARG A 42 -5.04 -1.25 0.73
N ARG A 43 -5.73 -0.11 0.82
CA ARG A 43 -5.19 1.18 0.38
C ARG A 43 -3.98 1.60 1.20
N ALA A 44 -4.01 1.42 2.51
CA ALA A 44 -2.88 1.72 3.37
C ALA A 44 -1.65 0.86 3.01
N GLU A 45 -1.83 -0.44 2.76
CA GLU A 45 -0.77 -1.33 2.30
C GLU A 45 -0.25 -0.94 0.92
N GLN A 46 -1.14 -0.63 -0.02
CA GLN A 46 -0.77 -0.18 -1.36
C GLN A 46 -0.01 1.15 -1.32
N ASN A 47 -0.44 2.09 -0.47
CA ASN A 47 0.24 3.36 -0.29
C ASN A 47 1.64 3.17 0.27
N LYS A 48 1.81 2.29 1.27
CA LYS A 48 3.12 1.94 1.81
C LYS A 48 4.03 1.34 0.74
N LYS A 49 3.50 0.42 -0.07
CA LYS A 49 4.26 -0.19 -1.17
C LYS A 49 4.65 0.84 -2.23
N ARG A 50 3.75 1.76 -2.57
CA ARG A 50 4.03 2.84 -3.52
C ARG A 50 5.09 3.80 -3.00
N GLU A 51 5.01 4.19 -1.74
CA GLU A 51 6.01 5.04 -1.09
C GLU A 51 7.37 4.36 -1.07
N LEU A 52 7.40 3.06 -0.74
CA LEU A 52 8.62 2.27 -0.73
C LEU A 52 9.24 2.16 -2.13
N ARG A 53 8.45 1.91 -3.16
CA ARG A 53 8.91 1.89 -4.55
C ARG A 53 9.39 3.25 -5.02
N SER A 54 8.68 4.31 -4.67
CA SER A 54 9.08 5.68 -4.98
C SER A 54 10.44 6.00 -4.34
N LEU A 55 10.63 5.62 -3.08
CA LEU A 55 11.90 5.80 -2.37
C LEU A 55 13.01 4.97 -3.02
N ALA A 56 12.74 3.72 -3.39
CA ALA A 56 13.69 2.86 -4.08
C ALA A 56 14.13 3.45 -5.43
N GLN A 57 13.19 4.01 -6.20
CA GLN A 57 13.50 4.71 -7.45
C GLN A 57 14.35 5.96 -7.22
N ARG A 58 14.09 6.71 -6.16
CA ARG A 58 14.89 7.88 -5.80
C ARG A 58 16.31 7.48 -5.42
N ILE A 59 16.51 6.38 -4.72
CA ILE A 59 17.82 5.83 -4.40
C ILE A 59 18.55 5.41 -5.68
N SER A 60 17.90 4.71 -6.58
CA SER A 60 18.46 4.33 -7.88
C SER A 60 18.86 5.56 -8.70
N SER A 61 18.02 6.57 -8.76
CA SER A 61 18.30 7.83 -9.47
C SER A 61 19.48 8.56 -8.87
N TYR A 62 19.59 8.58 -7.55
CA TYR A 62 20.74 9.15 -6.85
C TYR A 62 22.03 8.42 -7.22
N GLY A 63 21.98 7.06 -7.21
CA GLY A 63 23.11 6.24 -7.60
C GLY A 63 23.54 6.47 -9.05
N GLN A 64 22.61 6.57 -9.97
CA GLN A 64 22.88 6.90 -11.37
C GLN A 64 23.53 8.27 -11.52
N GLY A 65 23.05 9.27 -10.79
CA GLY A 65 23.63 10.60 -10.76
C GLY A 65 25.08 10.61 -10.28
N VAL A 66 25.38 9.86 -9.23
CA VAL A 66 26.76 9.68 -8.72
C VAL A 66 27.63 8.96 -9.74
N HIS A 67 27.11 7.91 -10.37
CA HIS A 67 27.82 7.15 -11.40
C HIS A 67 28.15 8.02 -12.63
N GLN A 68 27.25 8.89 -13.03
CA GLN A 68 27.51 9.83 -14.11
C GLN A 68 28.63 10.84 -13.78
N ARG A 69 28.75 11.23 -12.51
CA ARG A 69 29.82 12.11 -12.05
C ARG A 69 31.15 11.37 -11.93
N TYR A 70 31.12 10.12 -11.51
CA TYR A 70 32.31 9.30 -11.27
C TYR A 70 32.16 7.95 -11.98
N PRO A 71 32.31 7.88 -13.30
CA PRO A 71 31.99 6.66 -14.06
C PRO A 71 32.99 5.51 -13.84
N THR A 72 34.15 5.75 -13.24
CA THR A 72 35.20 4.76 -13.04
C THR A 72 35.14 4.07 -11.68
N GLY A 73 34.24 4.45 -10.78
CA GLY A 73 34.16 3.91 -9.43
C GLY A 73 32.87 3.16 -9.16
N ASP A 74 32.92 2.28 -8.17
CA ASP A 74 31.70 1.70 -7.61
C ASP A 74 30.93 2.74 -6.82
N VAL A 75 29.61 2.73 -6.95
CA VAL A 75 28.76 3.63 -6.18
C VAL A 75 28.44 2.97 -4.83
N ILE A 76 29.11 3.43 -3.79
CA ILE A 76 28.89 2.97 -2.41
C ILE A 76 28.17 4.11 -1.67
N VAL A 77 27.05 3.78 -1.05
CA VAL A 77 26.24 4.74 -0.31
C VAL A 77 26.06 4.30 1.12
N SER A 78 25.99 5.26 2.03
CA SER A 78 25.66 5.04 3.43
C SER A 78 24.16 5.18 3.63
N GLU A 79 23.57 4.31 4.44
CA GLU A 79 22.15 4.43 4.84
C GLU A 79 21.85 5.80 5.46
N ARG A 80 22.75 6.28 6.28
CA ARG A 80 22.64 7.56 6.96
C ARG A 80 22.68 8.74 5.98
N ASP A 81 23.61 8.71 5.05
CA ASP A 81 23.74 9.74 4.03
C ASP A 81 22.53 9.77 3.10
N LEU A 82 22.03 8.61 2.70
CA LEU A 82 20.80 8.51 1.91
C LEU A 82 19.60 9.08 2.66
N ALA A 83 19.47 8.77 3.94
CA ALA A 83 18.39 9.28 4.78
C ALA A 83 18.42 10.82 4.85
N GLU A 84 19.60 11.40 5.01
CA GLU A 84 19.79 12.85 5.02
C GLU A 84 19.51 13.48 3.65
N GLN A 85 20.04 12.90 2.59
CA GLN A 85 19.87 13.42 1.21
C GLN A 85 18.41 13.34 0.75
N LEU A 86 17.72 12.26 1.06
CA LEU A 86 16.34 12.05 0.67
C LEU A 86 15.33 12.59 1.67
N ARG A 87 15.79 13.08 2.82
CA ARG A 87 14.95 13.57 3.93
C ARG A 87 13.92 12.53 4.36
N LYS A 88 14.38 11.30 4.53
CA LYS A 88 13.56 10.17 4.97
C LYS A 88 14.17 9.56 6.22
N ARG A 89 13.34 8.77 6.94
CA ARG A 89 13.83 8.03 8.11
C ARG A 89 14.82 6.95 7.67
N PRO A 90 15.89 6.69 8.45
CA PRO A 90 16.84 5.61 8.14
C PRO A 90 16.17 4.26 7.97
N ASP A 91 15.15 3.93 8.76
CA ASP A 91 14.40 2.68 8.66
C ASP A 91 13.73 2.52 7.29
N ALA A 92 13.13 3.57 6.77
CA ALA A 92 12.50 3.57 5.46
C ALA A 92 13.55 3.36 4.35
N VAL A 93 14.72 3.97 4.48
CA VAL A 93 15.83 3.81 3.54
C VAL A 93 16.35 2.37 3.55
N VAL A 94 16.52 1.76 4.72
CA VAL A 94 16.93 0.36 4.85
C VAL A 94 15.91 -0.57 4.20
N THR A 95 14.63 -0.34 4.43
CA THR A 95 13.56 -1.14 3.81
C THR A 95 13.58 -1.01 2.28
N ALA A 96 13.78 0.18 1.75
CA ALA A 96 13.90 0.42 0.31
C ALA A 96 15.15 -0.25 -0.27
N LEU A 97 16.27 -0.19 0.44
CA LEU A 97 17.51 -0.86 0.04
C LEU A 97 17.35 -2.39 0.03
N ASN A 98 16.64 -2.96 1.01
CA ASN A 98 16.32 -4.38 1.01
C ASN A 98 15.42 -4.77 -0.18
N LEU A 99 14.49 -3.92 -0.57
CA LEU A 99 13.69 -4.12 -1.77
C LEU A 99 14.58 -4.15 -3.02
N LEU A 100 15.50 -3.20 -3.15
CA LEU A 100 16.47 -3.16 -4.24
C LEU A 100 17.42 -4.35 -4.22
N LEU A 101 17.78 -4.84 -3.04
CA LEU A 101 18.60 -6.05 -2.89
C LEU A 101 17.87 -7.28 -3.46
N ASN A 102 16.59 -7.43 -3.18
CA ASN A 102 15.76 -8.49 -3.74
C ASN A 102 15.65 -8.39 -5.27
N GLU A 103 15.66 -7.19 -5.82
CA GLU A 103 15.67 -6.93 -7.25
C GLU A 103 17.07 -6.99 -7.87
N GLN A 104 18.10 -7.28 -7.08
CA GLN A 104 19.52 -7.35 -7.49
C GLN A 104 20.10 -6.03 -8.01
N LYS A 105 19.50 -4.92 -7.61
CA LYS A 105 19.96 -3.57 -7.98
C LYS A 105 20.99 -2.99 -7.01
N VAL A 106 21.12 -3.57 -5.83
CA VAL A 106 22.12 -3.21 -4.84
C VAL A 106 22.75 -4.47 -4.26
N GLN A 107 23.93 -4.31 -3.67
CA GLN A 107 24.66 -5.38 -2.98
C GLN A 107 25.05 -4.91 -1.59
N ARG A 108 25.05 -5.83 -0.64
CA ARG A 108 25.57 -5.55 0.70
C ARG A 108 27.09 -5.49 0.65
N THR A 109 27.64 -4.55 1.42
CA THR A 109 29.10 -4.46 1.62
C THR A 109 29.49 -5.13 2.95
N PRO A 110 30.77 -5.47 3.15
CA PRO A 110 31.25 -5.97 4.45
C PRO A 110 31.09 -4.96 5.58
N LEU A 111 30.98 -3.66 5.27
CA LEU A 111 30.79 -2.60 6.25
C LEU A 111 29.30 -2.44 6.55
N ASN A 112 28.92 -2.49 7.83
CA ASN A 112 27.54 -2.26 8.23
C ASN A 112 27.11 -0.83 7.90
N GLY A 113 25.92 -0.69 7.33
CA GLY A 113 25.35 0.60 6.98
C GLY A 113 25.78 1.13 5.63
N TYR A 114 26.61 0.42 4.88
CA TYR A 114 27.05 0.78 3.54
C TYR A 114 26.52 -0.21 2.50
N TRP A 115 26.12 0.32 1.38
CA TRP A 115 25.53 -0.47 0.29
C TRP A 115 26.16 -0.08 -1.04
N LYS A 116 26.40 -1.08 -1.88
CA LYS A 116 26.90 -0.88 -3.23
C LYS A 116 25.74 -0.86 -4.20
N LEU A 117 25.60 0.22 -4.96
CA LEU A 117 24.57 0.32 -5.99
C LEU A 117 25.09 -0.26 -7.31
N ASN A 118 24.30 -1.16 -7.91
CA ASN A 118 24.56 -1.70 -9.24
C ASN A 118 23.93 -0.73 -10.28
N VAL A 119 24.73 0.12 -10.84
CA VAL A 119 24.24 1.16 -11.76
C VAL A 119 24.85 0.95 -13.14
#